data_a1c71b9ea93dfbf1dccf2e435e1423ea
#
_entry.id   a1c71b9ea93dfbf1dccf2e435e1423ea
#
_cell.length_a   1.000
_cell.length_b   1.000
_cell.length_c   1.000
_cell.angle_alpha   90.00
_cell.angle_beta   90.00
_cell.angle_gamma   90.00
#
_symmetry.space_group_name_H-M   'P 1'
#
loop_
_entity.id
_entity.type
_entity.pdbx_description
1 polymer ?
#
loop_
_entity_poly.entity_id
_entity_poly.type
_entity_poly.pdbx_seq_one_letter_code
_entity_poly.pdbx_strand_id
1 'polypeptide(L)'
;MRVLWFSNAFFNESPPKATGTWLYSMAKAMVEEGIELYNITQRDSITDIVYGEIDSVKQYVLPKYKLHNGIPSLNHINKIQNIVDGINPDIIHIWGLEGYWGLLTARGFIRGNVLLEMQGIRETCARVFYGGLSWVDVLSTIQMKEWIKPQISLPMQKRCFKKWSSFEREIVSAHKHITTQSDWVRSWVSQFSSPDATIYETNLIVRSQFLSSDPWSKPKHEKSSPVIFTLSSEAHAFKGIHDGIKAVAMLKRKYPGIQFRVAGNFEINRPFYKKNGYTKYLLKLIKSKGLENNVLFLGSLDASALNKEMQQADVMIQTSYVESYSLALAEAMAVGVPCVVSYAGAMPELARDGEEALFYTPSDYFKLAFLIDKIICNRQLSESLSVKARELSVQRNSPKGIIENQITIYNKVCGRI
;
A
#
# COMPACT_ATOMS: atom_id res chain seq x y z
N MET A 1 15.75 -20.71 13.27
CA MET A 1 15.27 -20.87 11.87
C MET A 1 15.90 -19.77 11.04
N ARG A 2 16.45 -20.12 9.88
CA ARG A 2 17.03 -19.17 8.92
C ARG A 2 16.02 -18.84 7.83
N VAL A 3 15.60 -17.58 7.77
CA VAL A 3 14.57 -17.10 6.86
C VAL A 3 15.17 -16.12 5.85
N LEU A 4 14.94 -16.37 4.57
CA LEU A 4 15.32 -15.45 3.51
C LEU A 4 14.07 -14.73 2.98
N TRP A 5 14.08 -13.41 3.04
CA TRP A 5 13.07 -12.56 2.40
C TRP A 5 13.54 -12.07 1.02
N PHE A 6 12.69 -12.23 0.03
CA PHE A 6 12.74 -11.43 -1.18
C PHE A 6 11.73 -10.30 -1.06
N SER A 7 12.19 -9.07 -0.91
CA SER A 7 11.29 -7.96 -0.63
C SER A 7 11.68 -6.67 -1.36
N ASN A 8 10.79 -5.69 -1.31
CA ASN A 8 11.07 -4.31 -1.72
C ASN A 8 11.55 -3.43 -0.55
N ALA A 9 11.64 -3.98 0.67
CA ALA A 9 12.18 -3.26 1.81
C ALA A 9 13.69 -3.09 1.68
N PHE A 10 14.19 -1.93 2.08
CA PHE A 10 15.60 -1.64 2.19
C PHE A 10 15.86 -1.17 3.61
N PHE A 11 16.44 -2.05 4.41
CA PHE A 11 16.80 -1.77 5.79
C PHE A 11 18.01 -0.82 5.80
N ASN A 12 17.87 0.31 6.46
CA ASN A 12 18.90 1.32 6.66
C ASN A 12 18.64 2.06 7.99
N GLU A 13 19.60 2.85 8.46
CA GLU A 13 19.49 3.61 9.73
C GLU A 13 18.33 4.62 9.74
N SER A 14 17.88 5.04 8.56
CA SER A 14 16.74 5.94 8.39
C SER A 14 15.64 5.20 7.64
N PRO A 15 14.59 4.71 8.32
CA PRO A 15 13.49 4.01 7.64
C PRO A 15 12.89 4.87 6.53
N PRO A 16 12.61 4.28 5.35
CA PRO A 16 12.12 5.04 4.21
C PRO A 16 10.77 5.67 4.50
N LYS A 17 10.55 6.87 3.98
CA LYS A 17 9.28 7.60 3.99
C LYS A 17 8.31 7.08 2.91
N ALA A 18 8.39 5.79 2.55
CA ALA A 18 7.71 5.22 1.40
C ALA A 18 6.97 3.91 1.73
N THR A 19 6.43 3.25 0.69
CA THR A 19 5.78 1.94 0.79
C THR A 19 6.70 0.86 1.35
N GLY A 20 6.13 -0.12 2.05
CA GLY A 20 6.88 -1.25 2.60
C GLY A 20 7.47 -1.01 4.00
N THR A 21 7.23 0.15 4.60
CA THR A 21 7.76 0.48 5.94
C THR A 21 7.26 -0.44 7.06
N TRP A 22 6.11 -1.09 6.90
CA TRP A 22 5.57 -2.07 7.83
C TRP A 22 6.43 -3.33 7.94
N LEU A 23 7.20 -3.67 6.87
CA LEU A 23 8.16 -4.78 6.91
C LEU A 23 9.27 -4.57 7.93
N TYR A 24 9.59 -3.33 8.30
CA TYR A 24 10.55 -3.06 9.38
C TYR A 24 10.02 -3.53 10.74
N SER A 25 8.75 -3.27 11.04
CA SER A 25 8.12 -3.75 12.28
C SER A 25 8.05 -5.27 12.30
N MET A 26 7.74 -5.89 11.13
CA MET A 26 7.73 -7.33 10.97
C MET A 26 9.12 -7.94 11.15
N ALA A 27 10.15 -7.37 10.51
CA ALA A 27 11.53 -7.84 10.63
C ALA A 27 12.04 -7.77 12.07
N LYS A 28 11.82 -6.64 12.74
CA LYS A 28 12.22 -6.45 14.14
C LYS A 28 11.58 -7.51 15.03
N ALA A 29 10.28 -7.70 14.92
CA ALA A 29 9.55 -8.67 15.71
C ALA A 29 9.99 -10.12 15.41
N MET A 30 10.31 -10.48 14.16
CA MET A 30 10.86 -11.77 13.79
C MET A 30 12.24 -12.02 14.41
N VAL A 31 13.12 -11.02 14.42
CA VAL A 31 14.45 -11.10 15.03
C VAL A 31 14.33 -11.27 16.56
N GLU A 32 13.41 -10.55 17.20
CA GLU A 32 13.12 -10.68 18.65
C GLU A 32 12.67 -12.11 19.02
N GLU A 33 12.00 -12.83 18.11
CA GLU A 33 11.63 -14.25 18.26
C GLU A 33 12.76 -15.23 17.88
N GLY A 34 13.99 -14.73 17.68
CA GLY A 34 15.17 -15.57 17.41
C GLY A 34 15.26 -16.09 15.98
N ILE A 35 14.56 -15.49 15.03
CA ILE A 35 14.68 -15.79 13.60
C ILE A 35 15.96 -15.16 13.05
N GLU A 36 16.83 -15.95 12.43
CA GLU A 36 17.96 -15.45 11.65
C GLU A 36 17.46 -14.95 10.29
N LEU A 37 17.32 -13.62 10.17
CA LEU A 37 16.65 -13.00 9.04
C LEU A 37 17.64 -12.44 8.01
N TYR A 38 17.48 -12.89 6.76
CA TYR A 38 18.15 -12.36 5.59
C TYR A 38 17.13 -11.65 4.68
N ASN A 39 17.53 -10.57 4.04
CA ASN A 39 16.73 -9.85 3.05
C ASN A 39 17.51 -9.64 1.75
N ILE A 40 16.89 -9.95 0.62
CA ILE A 40 17.40 -9.59 -0.69
C ILE A 40 16.46 -8.55 -1.31
N THR A 41 17.01 -7.41 -1.66
CA THR A 41 16.27 -6.29 -2.29
C THR A 41 17.06 -5.70 -3.44
N GLN A 42 16.48 -4.75 -4.17
CA GLN A 42 17.14 -4.06 -5.29
C GLN A 42 16.93 -2.54 -5.21
N ARG A 43 17.91 -1.76 -5.73
CA ARG A 43 17.87 -0.30 -5.77
C ARG A 43 18.49 0.24 -7.07
N ASP A 44 17.87 1.33 -7.59
CA ASP A 44 18.40 2.02 -8.78
C ASP A 44 19.73 2.72 -8.51
N SER A 45 20.02 3.08 -7.25
CA SER A 45 21.25 3.78 -6.84
C SER A 45 22.45 2.87 -6.65
N ILE A 46 22.28 1.55 -6.77
CA ILE A 46 23.34 0.56 -6.55
C ILE A 46 23.84 0.04 -7.91
N THR A 47 25.15 -0.01 -8.08
CA THR A 47 25.81 -0.54 -9.29
C THR A 47 26.34 -1.96 -9.11
N ASP A 48 26.72 -2.32 -7.87
CA ASP A 48 27.23 -3.62 -7.49
C ASP A 48 26.43 -4.19 -6.32
N ILE A 49 26.56 -5.50 -6.08
CA ILE A 49 25.89 -6.15 -4.95
C ILE A 49 26.58 -5.70 -3.65
N VAL A 50 25.79 -5.16 -2.74
CA VAL A 50 26.24 -4.71 -1.42
C VAL A 50 25.64 -5.60 -0.35
N TYR A 51 26.47 -6.07 0.58
CA TYR A 51 26.06 -6.75 1.80
C TYR A 51 26.15 -5.79 3.00
N GLY A 52 25.21 -5.90 3.92
CA GLY A 52 25.18 -5.14 5.18
C GLY A 52 24.28 -5.81 6.20
N GLU A 53 24.39 -5.36 7.46
CA GLU A 53 23.53 -5.80 8.56
C GLU A 53 23.04 -4.58 9.33
N ILE A 54 21.73 -4.52 9.60
CA ILE A 54 21.10 -3.43 10.35
C ILE A 54 20.00 -4.04 11.23
N ASP A 55 20.02 -3.72 12.51
CA ASP A 55 19.05 -4.24 13.50
C ASP A 55 18.96 -5.78 13.46
N SER A 56 20.10 -6.47 13.28
CA SER A 56 20.20 -7.92 13.12
C SER A 56 19.53 -8.50 11.88
N VAL A 57 19.13 -7.65 10.93
CA VAL A 57 18.69 -8.07 9.60
C VAL A 57 19.89 -8.05 8.65
N LYS A 58 20.30 -9.21 8.17
CA LYS A 58 21.35 -9.36 7.17
C LYS A 58 20.77 -9.12 5.79
N GLN A 59 21.33 -8.20 5.00
CA GLN A 59 20.75 -7.90 3.70
C GLN A 59 21.76 -7.83 2.56
N TYR A 60 21.30 -8.26 1.39
CA TYR A 60 21.95 -8.06 0.12
C TYR A 60 21.14 -7.06 -0.72
N VAL A 61 21.77 -5.97 -1.12
CA VAL A 61 21.15 -4.95 -1.97
C VAL A 61 21.73 -5.11 -3.38
N LEU A 62 20.87 -5.43 -4.34
CA LEU A 62 21.24 -5.69 -5.72
C LEU A 62 20.98 -4.44 -6.58
N PRO A 63 21.75 -4.26 -7.66
CA PRO A 63 21.39 -3.32 -8.72
C PRO A 63 20.01 -3.66 -9.31
N LYS A 64 19.34 -2.67 -9.84
CA LYS A 64 18.12 -2.90 -10.61
C LYS A 64 18.47 -3.45 -11.99
N TYR A 65 18.07 -4.69 -12.24
CA TYR A 65 18.38 -5.37 -13.49
C TYR A 65 17.34 -5.07 -14.59
N LYS A 66 17.81 -5.03 -15.83
CA LYS A 66 16.93 -5.04 -17.00
C LYS A 66 16.28 -6.42 -17.12
N LEU A 67 14.96 -6.44 -17.30
CA LEU A 67 14.19 -7.68 -17.36
C LEU A 67 13.88 -8.08 -18.82
N HIS A 68 14.04 -9.35 -19.11
CA HIS A 68 13.62 -10.01 -20.34
C HIS A 68 12.63 -11.11 -19.97
N ASN A 69 11.44 -11.09 -20.55
CA ASN A 69 10.34 -11.99 -20.17
C ASN A 69 10.11 -12.07 -18.63
N GLY A 70 10.13 -10.92 -17.98
CA GLY A 70 9.88 -10.77 -16.55
C GLY A 70 11.05 -11.07 -15.60
N ILE A 71 12.17 -11.60 -16.07
CA ILE A 71 13.33 -11.97 -15.23
C ILE A 71 14.64 -11.30 -15.72
N PRO A 72 15.67 -11.19 -14.85
CA PRO A 72 17.02 -10.78 -15.23
C PRO A 72 17.71 -11.77 -16.18
N SER A 73 18.88 -11.39 -16.72
CA SER A 73 19.73 -12.31 -17.47
C SER A 73 20.23 -13.48 -16.61
N LEU A 74 20.55 -14.62 -17.23
CA LEU A 74 21.06 -15.81 -16.53
C LEU A 74 22.28 -15.52 -15.66
N ASN A 75 23.18 -14.66 -16.12
CA ASN A 75 24.35 -14.26 -15.33
C ASN A 75 23.95 -13.57 -14.00
N HIS A 76 22.92 -12.70 -14.02
CA HIS A 76 22.41 -12.07 -12.81
C HIS A 76 21.65 -13.07 -11.94
N ILE A 77 20.89 -13.98 -12.54
CA ILE A 77 20.20 -15.05 -11.81
C ILE A 77 21.19 -15.95 -11.09
N ASN A 78 22.29 -16.35 -11.74
CA ASN A 78 23.34 -17.16 -11.10
C ASN A 78 23.97 -16.45 -9.90
N LYS A 79 24.17 -15.12 -9.98
CA LYS A 79 24.65 -14.34 -8.82
C LYS A 79 23.68 -14.38 -7.65
N ILE A 80 22.38 -14.27 -7.93
CA ILE A 80 21.33 -14.35 -6.91
C ILE A 80 21.30 -15.76 -6.31
N GLN A 81 21.38 -16.78 -7.15
CA GLN A 81 21.39 -18.18 -6.72
C GLN A 81 22.57 -18.46 -5.80
N ASN A 82 23.78 -18.01 -6.15
CA ASN A 82 24.97 -18.17 -5.29
C ASN A 82 24.78 -17.52 -3.91
N ILE A 83 24.09 -16.40 -3.82
CA ILE A 83 23.77 -15.77 -2.54
C ILE A 83 22.80 -16.65 -1.75
N VAL A 84 21.74 -17.14 -2.39
CA VAL A 84 20.74 -18.01 -1.75
C VAL A 84 21.39 -19.32 -1.25
N ASP A 85 22.24 -19.93 -2.07
CA ASP A 85 22.96 -21.15 -1.73
C ASP A 85 23.93 -20.90 -0.55
N GLY A 86 24.63 -19.77 -0.53
CA GLY A 86 25.51 -19.37 0.58
C GLY A 86 24.75 -19.09 1.87
N ILE A 87 23.54 -18.59 1.81
CA ILE A 87 22.65 -18.39 2.98
C ILE A 87 22.12 -19.76 3.46
N ASN A 88 21.80 -20.65 2.57
CA ASN A 88 21.18 -21.95 2.83
C ASN A 88 19.94 -21.81 3.77
N PRO A 89 18.88 -21.09 3.33
CA PRO A 89 17.71 -20.77 4.17
C PRO A 89 16.84 -22.01 4.42
N ASP A 90 16.25 -22.10 5.60
CA ASP A 90 15.19 -23.08 5.90
C ASP A 90 13.93 -22.79 5.09
N ILE A 91 13.66 -21.49 4.85
CA ILE A 91 12.50 -21.00 4.09
C ILE A 91 12.83 -19.72 3.32
N ILE A 92 12.26 -19.61 2.15
CA ILE A 92 12.28 -18.42 1.28
C ILE A 92 10.89 -17.78 1.31
N HIS A 93 10.79 -16.56 1.81
CA HIS A 93 9.54 -15.81 1.85
C HIS A 93 9.57 -14.69 0.81
N ILE A 94 8.65 -14.73 -0.15
CA ILE A 94 8.53 -13.74 -1.23
C ILE A 94 7.44 -12.76 -0.87
N TRP A 95 7.80 -11.49 -0.70
CA TRP A 95 6.88 -10.41 -0.34
C TRP A 95 6.34 -9.70 -1.59
N GLY A 96 5.17 -10.17 -2.07
CA GLY A 96 4.43 -9.56 -3.18
C GLY A 96 4.76 -10.11 -4.56
N LEU A 97 3.92 -9.72 -5.52
CA LEU A 97 3.99 -10.12 -6.93
C LEU A 97 4.61 -9.05 -7.82
N GLU A 98 5.00 -7.90 -7.27
CA GLU A 98 5.41 -6.73 -8.03
C GLU A 98 6.80 -6.87 -8.66
N GLY A 99 7.63 -7.74 -8.10
CA GLY A 99 8.98 -8.02 -8.55
C GLY A 99 9.14 -9.35 -9.27
N TYR A 100 10.31 -9.60 -9.81
CA TYR A 100 10.65 -10.85 -10.50
C TYR A 100 10.97 -12.01 -9.54
N TRP A 101 11.00 -11.77 -8.23
CA TRP A 101 11.40 -12.76 -7.24
C TRP A 101 10.58 -14.04 -7.32
N GLY A 102 9.25 -13.89 -7.38
CA GLY A 102 8.34 -15.03 -7.55
C GLY A 102 8.51 -15.78 -8.87
N LEU A 103 8.98 -15.12 -9.94
CA LEU A 103 9.27 -15.80 -11.21
C LEU A 103 10.56 -16.64 -11.12
N LEU A 104 11.54 -16.25 -10.31
CA LEU A 104 12.76 -17.05 -10.14
C LEU A 104 12.45 -18.41 -9.49
N THR A 105 11.56 -18.42 -8.51
CA THR A 105 11.12 -19.67 -7.85
C THR A 105 10.10 -20.44 -8.72
N ALA A 106 9.13 -19.75 -9.33
CA ALA A 106 8.15 -20.37 -10.22
C ALA A 106 8.78 -21.10 -11.40
N ARG A 107 9.87 -20.56 -11.95
CA ARG A 107 10.62 -21.15 -13.08
C ARG A 107 11.76 -22.08 -12.66
N GLY A 108 11.91 -22.37 -11.37
CA GLY A 108 12.87 -23.33 -10.84
C GLY A 108 14.34 -22.88 -10.83
N PHE A 109 14.62 -21.58 -11.04
CA PHE A 109 15.97 -21.02 -10.89
C PHE A 109 16.43 -21.01 -9.43
N ILE A 110 15.50 -20.76 -8.51
CA ILE A 110 15.72 -20.82 -7.07
C ILE A 110 14.78 -21.87 -6.50
N ARG A 111 15.30 -22.76 -5.67
CA ARG A 111 14.57 -23.88 -5.08
C ARG A 111 14.67 -23.84 -3.56
N GLY A 112 13.70 -24.46 -2.89
CA GLY A 112 13.62 -24.56 -1.42
C GLY A 112 12.17 -24.59 -0.96
N ASN A 113 11.96 -24.44 0.34
CA ASN A 113 10.65 -24.21 0.92
C ASN A 113 10.26 -22.77 0.68
N VAL A 114 9.27 -22.54 -0.18
CA VAL A 114 8.87 -21.19 -0.60
C VAL A 114 7.49 -20.85 -0.06
N LEU A 115 7.38 -19.69 0.59
CA LEU A 115 6.13 -19.04 0.95
C LEU A 115 5.95 -17.79 0.10
N LEU A 116 4.82 -17.67 -0.57
CA LEU A 116 4.45 -16.49 -1.35
C LEU A 116 3.45 -15.64 -0.55
N GLU A 117 3.83 -14.45 -0.18
CA GLU A 117 2.94 -13.47 0.46
C GLU A 117 2.28 -12.61 -0.61
N MET A 118 0.95 -12.59 -0.62
CA MET A 118 0.21 -11.69 -1.50
C MET A 118 0.24 -10.26 -0.98
N GLN A 119 0.41 -9.31 -1.89
CA GLN A 119 0.30 -7.87 -1.59
C GLN A 119 -0.61 -7.21 -2.64
N GLY A 120 -0.09 -6.30 -3.45
CA GLY A 120 -0.86 -5.70 -4.53
C GLY A 120 -1.06 -6.69 -5.70
N ILE A 121 -2.22 -6.62 -6.36
CA ILE A 121 -2.54 -7.41 -7.56
C ILE A 121 -2.68 -6.43 -8.72
N ARG A 122 -1.70 -6.38 -9.62
CA ARG A 122 -1.68 -5.44 -10.76
C ARG A 122 -2.81 -5.69 -11.74
N GLU A 123 -3.26 -6.96 -11.87
CA GLU A 123 -4.42 -7.28 -12.71
C GLU A 123 -5.67 -6.52 -12.25
N THR A 124 -5.96 -6.53 -10.97
CA THR A 124 -7.13 -5.84 -10.41
C THR A 124 -6.96 -4.32 -10.49
N CYS A 125 -5.75 -3.81 -10.23
CA CYS A 125 -5.43 -2.40 -10.44
C CYS A 125 -5.63 -1.99 -11.92
N ALA A 126 -5.23 -2.84 -12.89
CA ALA A 126 -5.39 -2.55 -14.31
C ALA A 126 -6.86 -2.44 -14.73
N ARG A 127 -7.77 -3.19 -14.08
CA ARG A 127 -9.23 -3.12 -14.37
C ARG A 127 -9.79 -1.73 -14.03
N VAL A 128 -9.38 -1.14 -12.91
CA VAL A 128 -9.85 0.16 -12.42
C VAL A 128 -8.81 1.28 -12.56
N PHE A 129 -7.84 1.12 -13.44
CA PHE A 129 -6.63 1.94 -13.52
C PHE A 129 -6.88 3.45 -13.61
N TYR A 130 -7.95 3.83 -14.29
CA TYR A 130 -8.31 5.24 -14.48
C TYR A 130 -9.12 5.83 -13.31
N GLY A 131 -9.54 5.02 -12.33
CA GLY A 131 -10.23 5.50 -11.15
C GLY A 131 -11.49 6.30 -11.47
N GLY A 132 -12.33 5.85 -12.41
CA GLY A 132 -13.55 6.55 -12.79
C GLY A 132 -13.36 7.84 -13.61
N LEU A 133 -12.12 8.19 -14.01
CA LEU A 133 -11.88 9.30 -14.93
C LEU A 133 -12.54 9.02 -16.28
N SER A 134 -13.18 10.05 -16.85
CA SER A 134 -13.70 9.98 -18.20
C SER A 134 -12.55 9.89 -19.24
N TRP A 135 -12.86 9.43 -20.45
CA TRP A 135 -11.86 9.42 -21.52
C TRP A 135 -11.31 10.81 -21.85
N VAL A 136 -12.13 11.84 -21.70
CA VAL A 136 -11.69 13.23 -21.89
C VAL A 136 -10.66 13.60 -20.81
N ASP A 137 -10.91 13.22 -19.55
CA ASP A 137 -9.97 13.45 -18.46
C ASP A 137 -8.66 12.70 -18.71
N VAL A 138 -8.72 11.42 -19.09
CA VAL A 138 -7.53 10.60 -19.40
C VAL A 138 -6.71 11.23 -20.53
N LEU A 139 -7.36 11.65 -21.61
CA LEU A 139 -6.67 12.32 -22.72
C LEU A 139 -6.06 13.67 -22.29
N SER A 140 -6.73 14.42 -21.41
CA SER A 140 -6.22 15.67 -20.85
C SER A 140 -4.96 15.50 -20.00
N THR A 141 -4.68 14.29 -19.50
CA THR A 141 -3.43 13.97 -18.78
C THR A 141 -2.24 13.80 -19.71
N ILE A 142 -2.47 13.47 -21.01
CA ILE A 142 -1.41 13.18 -21.97
C ILE A 142 -0.74 14.51 -22.39
N GLN A 143 0.59 14.51 -22.42
CA GLN A 143 1.40 15.68 -22.75
C GLN A 143 2.23 15.43 -24.00
N MET A 144 2.75 16.51 -24.62
CA MET A 144 3.64 16.39 -25.79
C MET A 144 4.82 15.45 -25.57
N LYS A 145 5.46 15.51 -24.39
CA LYS A 145 6.55 14.57 -24.05
C LYS A 145 6.13 13.10 -24.00
N GLU A 146 4.85 12.82 -23.72
CA GLU A 146 4.30 11.48 -23.63
C GLU A 146 3.95 10.91 -25.01
N TRP A 147 3.82 11.76 -26.03
CA TRP A 147 3.82 11.34 -27.43
C TRP A 147 5.20 10.82 -27.86
N ILE A 148 6.28 11.43 -27.32
CA ILE A 148 7.67 11.02 -27.61
C ILE A 148 8.06 9.82 -26.72
N LYS A 149 7.62 9.80 -25.45
CA LYS A 149 7.87 8.74 -24.47
C LYS A 149 6.54 8.18 -23.93
N PRO A 150 5.80 7.40 -24.71
CA PRO A 150 4.44 6.97 -24.36
C PRO A 150 4.37 6.10 -23.10
N GLN A 151 5.50 5.46 -22.70
CA GLN A 151 5.57 4.62 -21.51
C GLN A 151 5.26 5.34 -20.19
N ILE A 152 5.33 6.66 -20.14
CA ILE A 152 4.98 7.44 -18.93
C ILE A 152 3.52 7.90 -18.92
N SER A 153 2.76 7.70 -19.99
CA SER A 153 1.33 8.04 -20.07
C SER A 153 0.46 7.06 -19.29
N LEU A 154 -0.69 7.52 -18.77
CA LEU A 154 -1.64 6.66 -18.06
C LEU A 154 -2.07 5.43 -18.88
N PRO A 155 -2.40 5.53 -20.20
CA PRO A 155 -2.75 4.36 -21.00
C PRO A 155 -1.64 3.33 -21.10
N MET A 156 -0.37 3.79 -21.23
CA MET A 156 0.76 2.87 -21.32
C MET A 156 1.07 2.24 -19.96
N GLN A 157 0.96 2.98 -18.86
CA GLN A 157 1.08 2.42 -17.52
C GLN A 157 0.03 1.32 -17.30
N LYS A 158 -1.23 1.56 -17.67
CA LYS A 158 -2.29 0.53 -17.64
C LYS A 158 -1.88 -0.71 -18.43
N ARG A 159 -1.32 -0.52 -19.63
CA ARG A 159 -0.83 -1.63 -20.46
C ARG A 159 0.30 -2.40 -19.79
N CYS A 160 1.22 -1.71 -19.10
CA CYS A 160 2.29 -2.35 -18.31
C CYS A 160 1.71 -3.19 -17.17
N PHE A 161 0.75 -2.66 -16.41
CA PHE A 161 0.04 -3.40 -15.36
C PHE A 161 -0.64 -4.65 -15.94
N LYS A 162 -1.38 -4.49 -17.04
CA LYS A 162 -2.04 -5.61 -17.74
C LYS A 162 -1.05 -6.65 -18.27
N LYS A 163 0.12 -6.21 -18.77
CA LYS A 163 1.17 -7.15 -19.22
C LYS A 163 1.75 -7.94 -18.05
N TRP A 164 1.93 -7.31 -16.90
CA TRP A 164 2.47 -7.97 -15.71
C TRP A 164 1.51 -9.02 -15.13
N SER A 165 0.22 -8.88 -15.34
CA SER A 165 -0.78 -9.81 -14.79
C SER A 165 -0.61 -11.26 -15.25
N SER A 166 -0.02 -11.50 -16.42
CA SER A 166 0.33 -12.88 -16.86
C SER A 166 1.40 -13.50 -15.96
N PHE A 167 2.37 -12.69 -15.52
CA PHE A 167 3.40 -13.14 -14.59
C PHE A 167 2.85 -13.38 -13.18
N GLU A 168 1.91 -12.54 -12.72
CA GLU A 168 1.23 -12.76 -11.43
C GLU A 168 0.54 -14.12 -11.40
N ARG A 169 -0.17 -14.49 -12.47
CA ARG A 169 -0.82 -15.80 -12.59
C ARG A 169 0.18 -16.95 -12.65
N GLU A 170 1.28 -16.79 -13.40
CA GLU A 170 2.37 -17.76 -13.46
C GLU A 170 2.98 -17.99 -12.07
N ILE A 171 3.23 -16.92 -11.33
CA ILE A 171 3.78 -17.00 -9.97
C ILE A 171 2.80 -17.77 -9.07
N VAL A 172 1.55 -17.35 -9.01
CA VAL A 172 0.55 -17.96 -8.11
C VAL A 172 0.32 -19.44 -8.44
N SER A 173 0.23 -19.80 -9.74
CA SER A 173 0.01 -21.20 -10.14
C SER A 173 1.17 -22.15 -9.81
N ALA A 174 2.37 -21.62 -9.66
CA ALA A 174 3.57 -22.42 -9.40
C ALA A 174 3.89 -22.61 -7.90
N HIS A 175 3.27 -21.82 -7.01
CA HIS A 175 3.58 -21.89 -5.58
C HIS A 175 2.57 -22.73 -4.80
N LYS A 176 3.09 -23.62 -3.94
CA LYS A 176 2.29 -24.51 -3.09
C LYS A 176 1.81 -23.84 -1.79
N HIS A 177 2.54 -22.86 -1.28
CA HIS A 177 2.24 -22.19 -0.02
C HIS A 177 2.08 -20.70 -0.29
N ILE A 178 0.87 -20.18 -0.04
CA ILE A 178 0.51 -18.80 -0.35
C ILE A 178 -0.20 -18.20 0.87
N THR A 179 0.16 -16.99 1.26
CA THR A 179 -0.52 -16.22 2.30
C THR A 179 -1.38 -15.12 1.70
N THR A 180 -2.55 -14.90 2.29
CA THR A 180 -3.50 -13.84 1.89
C THR A 180 -3.97 -13.07 3.11
N GLN A 181 -4.20 -11.76 2.98
CA GLN A 181 -4.60 -10.88 4.08
C GLN A 181 -6.11 -10.58 4.09
N SER A 182 -6.85 -11.12 3.13
CA SER A 182 -8.28 -10.88 2.98
C SER A 182 -8.93 -11.95 2.11
N ASP A 183 -10.22 -12.16 2.27
CA ASP A 183 -11.00 -13.04 1.39
C ASP A 183 -11.07 -12.50 -0.04
N TRP A 184 -11.02 -11.17 -0.19
CA TRP A 184 -10.93 -10.56 -1.51
C TRP A 184 -9.66 -10.99 -2.27
N VAL A 185 -8.49 -10.96 -1.61
CA VAL A 185 -7.23 -11.47 -2.19
C VAL A 185 -7.31 -12.98 -2.39
N ARG A 186 -7.82 -13.71 -1.39
CA ARG A 186 -7.99 -15.16 -1.45
C ARG A 186 -8.86 -15.60 -2.63
N SER A 187 -9.95 -14.86 -2.91
CA SER A 187 -10.84 -15.15 -4.04
C SER A 187 -10.12 -15.10 -5.39
N TRP A 188 -9.19 -14.15 -5.57
CA TRP A 188 -8.36 -14.07 -6.77
C TRP A 188 -7.31 -15.19 -6.82
N VAL A 189 -6.63 -15.45 -5.70
CA VAL A 189 -5.61 -16.52 -5.59
C VAL A 189 -6.22 -17.87 -5.91
N SER A 190 -7.39 -18.18 -5.37
CA SER A 190 -8.08 -19.46 -5.57
C SER A 190 -8.45 -19.75 -7.04
N GLN A 191 -8.51 -18.73 -7.91
CA GLN A 191 -8.77 -18.92 -9.33
C GLN A 191 -7.52 -19.34 -10.12
N PHE A 192 -6.33 -19.06 -9.60
CA PHE A 192 -5.08 -19.23 -10.34
C PHE A 192 -4.06 -20.13 -9.62
N SER A 193 -4.24 -20.42 -8.35
CA SER A 193 -3.38 -21.36 -7.62
C SER A 193 -3.61 -22.80 -8.07
N SER A 194 -2.58 -23.63 -7.91
CA SER A 194 -2.71 -25.07 -8.10
C SER A 194 -3.74 -25.67 -7.13
N PRO A 195 -4.50 -26.74 -7.51
CA PRO A 195 -5.43 -27.40 -6.61
C PRO A 195 -4.80 -27.98 -5.33
N ASP A 196 -3.51 -28.28 -5.35
CA ASP A 196 -2.72 -28.75 -4.21
C ASP A 196 -2.08 -27.62 -3.39
N ALA A 197 -2.34 -26.36 -3.74
CA ALA A 197 -1.82 -25.21 -3.01
C ALA A 197 -2.54 -25.04 -1.67
N THR A 198 -1.76 -24.77 -0.63
CA THR A 198 -2.26 -24.39 0.69
C THR A 198 -2.26 -22.88 0.82
N ILE A 199 -3.44 -22.31 1.05
CA ILE A 199 -3.61 -20.87 1.23
C ILE A 199 -3.79 -20.60 2.74
N TYR A 200 -2.88 -19.83 3.31
CA TYR A 200 -2.89 -19.40 4.71
C TYR A 200 -3.45 -17.98 4.83
N GLU A 201 -4.13 -17.71 5.93
CA GLU A 201 -4.56 -16.38 6.29
C GLU A 201 -3.51 -15.70 7.17
N THR A 202 -3.22 -14.43 6.89
CA THR A 202 -2.32 -13.60 7.68
C THR A 202 -2.86 -12.18 7.80
N ASN A 203 -2.32 -11.40 8.73
CA ASN A 203 -2.62 -9.97 8.87
C ASN A 203 -1.32 -9.18 8.80
N LEU A 204 -1.45 -7.88 8.49
CA LEU A 204 -0.31 -6.98 8.46
C LEU A 204 -0.14 -6.27 9.80
N ILE A 205 1.09 -6.17 10.26
CA ILE A 205 1.43 -5.40 11.46
C ILE A 205 1.23 -3.91 11.15
N VAL A 206 0.45 -3.24 11.98
CA VAL A 206 0.42 -1.78 12.04
C VAL A 206 1.66 -1.30 12.80
N ARG A 207 2.31 -0.26 12.28
CA ARG A 207 3.52 0.31 12.88
C ARG A 207 3.27 0.79 14.31
N SER A 208 4.22 0.55 15.20
CA SER A 208 4.10 0.83 16.64
C SER A 208 3.70 2.28 16.95
N GLN A 209 4.16 3.24 16.14
CA GLN A 209 3.84 4.65 16.30
C GLN A 209 2.33 4.96 16.24
N PHE A 210 1.53 4.13 15.54
CA PHE A 210 0.08 4.28 15.48
C PHE A 210 -0.62 3.48 16.59
N LEU A 211 -0.10 2.28 16.93
CA LEU A 211 -0.66 1.45 18.00
C LEU A 211 -0.47 2.09 19.39
N SER A 212 0.69 2.72 19.64
CA SER A 212 1.04 3.35 20.90
C SER A 212 0.63 4.82 21.00
N SER A 213 0.02 5.39 19.96
CA SER A 213 -0.46 6.77 19.99
C SER A 213 -1.59 6.95 21.00
N ASP A 214 -1.72 8.17 21.54
CA ASP A 214 -2.91 8.55 22.27
C ASP A 214 -4.15 8.34 21.38
N PRO A 215 -5.30 7.93 21.95
CA PRO A 215 -6.53 7.84 21.20
C PRO A 215 -6.90 9.18 20.56
N TRP A 216 -7.39 9.14 19.33
CA TRP A 216 -7.89 10.33 18.66
C TRP A 216 -8.97 11.00 19.51
N SER A 217 -8.92 12.30 19.60
CA SER A 217 -9.98 13.14 20.16
C SER A 217 -10.34 14.23 19.16
N LYS A 218 -11.62 14.58 19.11
CA LYS A 218 -12.10 15.58 18.14
C LYS A 218 -11.29 16.87 18.24
N PRO A 219 -10.59 17.28 17.17
CA PRO A 219 -9.75 18.48 17.20
C PRO A 219 -10.58 19.74 17.47
N LYS A 220 -9.96 20.73 18.08
CA LYS A 220 -10.57 22.05 18.36
C LYS A 220 -10.31 22.99 17.19
N HIS A 221 -10.86 22.67 16.02
CA HIS A 221 -10.84 23.60 14.88
C HIS A 221 -11.99 24.59 14.94
N GLU A 222 -11.85 25.72 14.24
CA GLU A 222 -13.01 26.55 13.94
C GLU A 222 -14.03 25.75 13.15
N LYS A 223 -15.30 25.90 13.45
CA LYS A 223 -16.40 25.17 12.77
C LYS A 223 -16.39 25.34 11.25
N SER A 224 -15.86 26.46 10.76
CA SER A 224 -15.74 26.80 9.34
C SER A 224 -14.53 26.17 8.64
N SER A 225 -13.59 25.57 9.40
CA SER A 225 -12.27 25.16 8.93
C SER A 225 -11.92 23.71 9.29
N PRO A 226 -12.81 22.72 9.03
CA PRO A 226 -12.50 21.33 9.33
C PRO A 226 -11.34 20.81 8.47
N VAL A 227 -10.60 19.82 8.98
CA VAL A 227 -9.47 19.19 8.35
C VAL A 227 -9.84 17.79 7.87
N ILE A 228 -9.73 17.56 6.57
CA ILE A 228 -9.86 16.26 5.91
C ILE A 228 -8.47 15.78 5.55
N PHE A 229 -8.15 14.55 5.92
CA PHE A 229 -6.84 13.95 5.64
C PHE A 229 -6.98 12.75 4.71
N THR A 230 -5.99 12.52 3.87
CA THR A 230 -5.81 11.29 3.09
C THR A 230 -4.32 11.03 2.85
N LEU A 231 -4.00 9.77 2.58
CA LEU A 231 -2.65 9.44 2.17
C LEU A 231 -2.64 8.50 0.96
N SER A 232 -1.67 8.69 0.08
CA SER A 232 -1.41 7.82 -1.06
C SER A 232 0.09 7.82 -1.35
N SER A 233 0.71 6.65 -1.35
CA SER A 233 2.16 6.53 -1.61
C SER A 233 2.55 7.08 -2.96
N GLU A 234 1.69 6.96 -3.97
CA GLU A 234 1.94 7.35 -5.35
C GLU A 234 0.72 8.02 -5.99
N ALA A 235 0.99 8.84 -7.01
CA ALA A 235 -0.02 9.58 -7.76
C ALA A 235 -0.67 8.68 -8.84
N HIS A 236 -1.44 7.67 -8.42
CA HIS A 236 -2.24 6.83 -9.32
C HIS A 236 -3.72 7.23 -9.29
N ALA A 237 -4.37 7.22 -10.48
CA ALA A 237 -5.76 7.61 -10.60
C ALA A 237 -6.70 6.68 -9.82
N PHE A 238 -6.40 5.38 -9.75
CA PHE A 238 -7.20 4.41 -8.96
C PHE A 238 -7.11 4.62 -7.44
N LYS A 239 -6.27 5.55 -6.95
CA LYS A 239 -6.30 5.98 -5.53
C LYS A 239 -7.38 7.05 -5.26
N GLY A 240 -8.03 7.58 -6.29
CA GLY A 240 -9.25 8.37 -6.18
C GLY A 240 -9.12 9.76 -5.54
N ILE A 241 -7.92 10.35 -5.43
CA ILE A 241 -7.72 11.67 -4.82
C ILE A 241 -8.60 12.75 -5.48
N HIS A 242 -8.90 12.61 -6.77
CA HIS A 242 -9.80 13.51 -7.50
C HIS A 242 -11.24 13.47 -6.97
N ASP A 243 -11.72 12.35 -6.43
CA ASP A 243 -13.05 12.28 -5.81
C ASP A 243 -13.05 13.01 -4.47
N GLY A 244 -11.97 12.91 -3.69
CA GLY A 244 -11.78 13.73 -2.49
C GLY A 244 -11.81 15.23 -2.80
N ILE A 245 -11.11 15.67 -3.85
CA ILE A 245 -11.13 17.07 -4.30
C ILE A 245 -12.53 17.51 -4.70
N LYS A 246 -13.29 16.68 -5.44
CA LYS A 246 -14.69 16.98 -5.83
C LYS A 246 -15.59 17.09 -4.61
N ALA A 247 -15.47 16.18 -3.64
CA ALA A 247 -16.26 16.21 -2.40
C ALA A 247 -15.95 17.48 -1.57
N VAL A 248 -14.69 17.84 -1.42
CA VAL A 248 -14.27 19.07 -0.72
C VAL A 248 -14.77 20.33 -1.43
N ALA A 249 -14.81 20.34 -2.77
CA ALA A 249 -15.40 21.46 -3.53
C ALA A 249 -16.87 21.70 -3.20
N MET A 250 -17.64 20.64 -2.93
CA MET A 250 -19.03 20.74 -2.50
C MET A 250 -19.16 21.28 -1.08
N LEU A 251 -18.26 20.80 -0.19
CA LEU A 251 -18.27 21.17 1.23
C LEU A 251 -17.80 22.62 1.46
N LYS A 252 -16.98 23.18 0.57
CA LYS A 252 -16.45 24.55 0.68
C LYS A 252 -17.56 25.61 0.86
N ARG A 253 -18.75 25.40 0.29
CA ARG A 253 -19.87 26.34 0.48
C ARG A 253 -20.30 26.45 1.94
N LYS A 254 -20.27 25.33 2.66
CA LYS A 254 -20.62 25.26 4.10
C LYS A 254 -19.43 25.56 5.00
N TYR A 255 -18.23 25.17 4.57
CA TYR A 255 -16.99 25.30 5.30
C TYR A 255 -15.93 26.03 4.45
N PRO A 256 -15.97 27.38 4.40
CA PRO A 256 -15.04 28.13 3.54
C PRO A 256 -13.55 27.88 3.82
N GLY A 257 -13.21 27.62 5.09
CA GLY A 257 -11.84 27.33 5.54
C GLY A 257 -11.47 25.83 5.54
N ILE A 258 -12.31 24.95 4.98
CA ILE A 258 -12.02 23.51 4.89
C ILE A 258 -10.64 23.25 4.29
N GLN A 259 -9.87 22.34 4.90
CA GLN A 259 -8.58 21.92 4.42
C GLN A 259 -8.61 20.45 4.02
N PHE A 260 -8.13 20.16 2.82
CA PHE A 260 -7.89 18.80 2.36
C PHE A 260 -6.38 18.57 2.29
N ARG A 261 -5.86 17.84 3.26
CA ARG A 261 -4.44 17.53 3.42
C ARG A 261 -4.14 16.17 2.80
N VAL A 262 -3.22 16.14 1.83
CA VAL A 262 -2.88 14.96 1.05
C VAL A 262 -1.42 14.61 1.27
N ALA A 263 -1.14 13.51 1.98
CA ALA A 263 0.20 12.98 2.14
C ALA A 263 0.56 12.03 0.99
N GLY A 264 1.82 12.05 0.56
CA GLY A 264 2.35 11.16 -0.47
C GLY A 264 3.15 11.87 -1.56
N ASN A 265 3.75 11.08 -2.43
CA ASN A 265 4.62 11.60 -3.49
C ASN A 265 3.84 11.97 -4.75
N PHE A 266 3.39 13.20 -4.83
CA PHE A 266 2.71 13.78 -5.99
C PHE A 266 3.62 14.65 -6.86
N GLU A 267 4.93 14.68 -6.60
CA GLU A 267 5.92 15.46 -7.34
C GLU A 267 5.55 16.97 -7.49
N ILE A 268 4.86 17.52 -6.48
CA ILE A 268 4.33 18.90 -6.53
C ILE A 268 5.44 19.95 -6.69
N ASN A 269 6.61 19.72 -6.11
CA ASN A 269 7.75 20.64 -6.19
C ASN A 269 8.52 20.58 -7.53
N ARG A 270 8.22 19.59 -8.40
CA ARG A 270 8.82 19.55 -9.75
C ARG A 270 8.23 20.65 -10.64
N PRO A 271 8.99 21.17 -11.62
CA PRO A 271 8.44 22.05 -12.64
C PRO A 271 7.22 21.41 -13.32
N PHE A 272 6.22 22.22 -13.69
CA PHE A 272 4.95 21.71 -14.21
C PHE A 272 5.12 20.73 -15.38
N TYR A 273 6.04 21.01 -16.29
CA TYR A 273 6.31 20.13 -17.45
C TYR A 273 6.95 18.78 -17.07
N LYS A 274 7.53 18.63 -15.86
CA LYS A 274 8.13 17.38 -15.37
C LYS A 274 7.17 16.53 -14.52
N LYS A 275 6.04 17.10 -14.08
CA LYS A 275 5.04 16.37 -13.29
C LYS A 275 4.40 15.26 -14.13
N ASN A 276 3.94 14.18 -13.49
CA ASN A 276 3.16 13.16 -14.18
C ASN A 276 1.76 13.69 -14.61
N GLY A 277 1.13 13.00 -15.55
CA GLY A 277 -0.14 13.44 -16.13
C GLY A 277 -1.26 13.56 -15.11
N TYR A 278 -1.38 12.58 -14.19
CA TYR A 278 -2.42 12.60 -13.18
C TYR A 278 -2.24 13.75 -12.18
N THR A 279 -1.02 14.02 -11.71
CA THR A 279 -0.74 15.18 -10.85
C THR A 279 -1.16 16.49 -11.52
N LYS A 280 -0.87 16.64 -12.82
CA LYS A 280 -1.32 17.83 -13.57
C LYS A 280 -2.84 17.94 -13.66
N TYR A 281 -3.51 16.81 -13.86
CA TYR A 281 -4.97 16.75 -13.84
C TYR A 281 -5.50 17.21 -12.48
N LEU A 282 -4.94 16.70 -11.36
CA LEU A 282 -5.34 17.14 -10.02
C LEU A 282 -5.17 18.65 -9.82
N LEU A 283 -4.03 19.22 -10.23
CA LEU A 283 -3.79 20.67 -10.11
C LEU A 283 -4.77 21.50 -10.96
N LYS A 284 -5.10 21.03 -12.18
CA LYS A 284 -6.15 21.68 -13.01
C LYS A 284 -7.52 21.60 -12.34
N LEU A 285 -7.86 20.45 -11.77
CA LEU A 285 -9.12 20.23 -11.06
C LEU A 285 -9.23 21.17 -9.85
N ILE A 286 -8.18 21.25 -9.02
CA ILE A 286 -8.11 22.16 -7.87
C ILE A 286 -8.37 23.60 -8.31
N LYS A 287 -7.67 24.07 -9.36
CA LYS A 287 -7.85 25.41 -9.91
C LYS A 287 -9.27 25.64 -10.44
N SER A 288 -9.81 24.68 -11.22
CA SER A 288 -11.17 24.79 -11.78
C SER A 288 -12.28 24.83 -10.71
N LYS A 289 -12.01 24.30 -9.51
CA LYS A 289 -12.91 24.32 -8.35
C LYS A 289 -12.60 25.46 -7.37
N GLY A 290 -11.59 26.28 -7.63
CA GLY A 290 -11.17 27.39 -6.76
C GLY A 290 -10.69 26.89 -5.39
N LEU A 291 -9.95 25.77 -5.34
CA LEU A 291 -9.52 25.10 -4.11
C LEU A 291 -8.03 25.29 -3.81
N GLU A 292 -7.36 26.26 -4.45
CA GLU A 292 -5.92 26.47 -4.32
C GLU A 292 -5.46 26.69 -2.87
N ASN A 293 -6.32 27.33 -2.06
CA ASN A 293 -6.05 27.58 -0.64
C ASN A 293 -6.63 26.49 0.29
N ASN A 294 -7.34 25.51 -0.25
CA ASN A 294 -8.03 24.46 0.52
C ASN A 294 -7.35 23.09 0.40
N VAL A 295 -6.59 22.82 -0.66
CA VAL A 295 -5.91 21.53 -0.89
C VAL A 295 -4.42 21.68 -0.67
N LEU A 296 -3.89 20.93 0.28
CA LEU A 296 -2.49 20.98 0.70
C LEU A 296 -1.82 19.62 0.44
N PHE A 297 -0.82 19.57 -0.43
CA PHE A 297 0.01 18.39 -0.61
C PHE A 297 1.20 18.44 0.35
N LEU A 298 1.25 17.48 1.27
CA LEU A 298 2.23 17.45 2.36
C LEU A 298 3.55 16.76 1.98
N GLY A 299 3.60 16.14 0.78
CA GLY A 299 4.74 15.30 0.41
C GLY A 299 4.76 13.96 1.17
N SER A 300 5.88 13.25 1.07
CA SER A 300 6.08 12.00 1.80
C SER A 300 6.38 12.29 3.27
N LEU A 301 5.59 11.71 4.16
CA LEU A 301 5.71 11.84 5.60
C LEU A 301 6.22 10.53 6.22
N ASP A 302 6.98 10.63 7.30
CA ASP A 302 7.30 9.48 8.15
C ASP A 302 6.11 9.10 9.07
N ALA A 303 6.24 8.00 9.81
CA ALA A 303 5.16 7.50 10.66
C ALA A 303 4.72 8.48 11.74
N SER A 304 5.65 9.23 12.34
CA SER A 304 5.34 10.21 13.39
C SER A 304 4.57 11.39 12.82
N ALA A 305 4.99 11.92 11.68
CA ALA A 305 4.29 12.99 10.99
C ALA A 305 2.92 12.56 10.49
N LEU A 306 2.79 11.32 9.97
CA LEU A 306 1.49 10.75 9.56
C LEU A 306 0.53 10.64 10.76
N ASN A 307 1.02 10.11 11.89
CA ASN A 307 0.24 10.03 13.12
C ASN A 307 -0.27 11.41 13.56
N LYS A 308 0.61 12.41 13.54
CA LYS A 308 0.23 13.78 13.89
C LYS A 308 -0.84 14.36 12.97
N GLU A 309 -0.75 14.13 11.66
CA GLU A 309 -1.78 14.57 10.72
C GLU A 309 -3.13 13.85 10.95
N MET A 310 -3.10 12.54 11.24
CA MET A 310 -4.30 11.78 11.62
C MET A 310 -4.93 12.30 12.91
N GLN A 311 -4.12 12.62 13.93
CA GLN A 311 -4.61 13.20 15.19
C GLN A 311 -5.25 14.59 15.00
N GLN A 312 -4.79 15.36 14.02
CA GLN A 312 -5.29 16.70 13.72
C GLN A 312 -6.47 16.69 12.73
N ALA A 313 -6.78 15.57 12.10
CA ALA A 313 -7.88 15.49 11.15
C ALA A 313 -9.23 15.31 11.86
N ASP A 314 -10.28 15.97 11.36
CA ASP A 314 -11.66 15.68 11.73
C ASP A 314 -12.15 14.38 11.09
N VAL A 315 -11.67 14.10 9.87
CA VAL A 315 -12.03 12.91 9.08
C VAL A 315 -10.85 12.49 8.22
N MET A 316 -10.56 11.20 8.20
CA MET A 316 -9.70 10.63 7.15
C MET A 316 -10.55 10.01 6.05
N ILE A 317 -10.18 10.22 4.80
CA ILE A 317 -10.86 9.59 3.66
C ILE A 317 -9.94 8.64 2.93
N GLN A 318 -10.48 7.48 2.53
CA GLN A 318 -9.80 6.51 1.67
C GLN A 318 -10.63 6.31 0.41
N THR A 319 -10.18 6.92 -0.69
CA THR A 319 -10.95 7.05 -1.92
C THR A 319 -10.56 6.05 -3.02
N SER A 320 -9.80 5.03 -2.68
CA SER A 320 -9.27 4.04 -3.62
C SER A 320 -10.36 3.25 -4.34
N TYR A 321 -10.12 2.88 -5.58
CA TYR A 321 -10.97 2.00 -6.40
C TYR A 321 -10.60 0.52 -6.26
N VAL A 322 -9.48 0.23 -5.63
CA VAL A 322 -9.01 -1.11 -5.30
C VAL A 322 -7.98 -1.05 -4.19
N GLU A 323 -8.11 -1.92 -3.21
CA GLU A 323 -7.12 -2.18 -2.15
C GLU A 323 -7.12 -3.68 -1.84
N SER A 324 -5.95 -4.27 -1.71
CA SER A 324 -5.80 -5.67 -1.29
C SER A 324 -5.87 -5.82 0.23
N TYR A 325 -5.47 -4.79 0.98
CA TYR A 325 -5.59 -4.71 2.44
C TYR A 325 -5.86 -3.27 2.91
N SER A 326 -5.22 -2.26 2.46
CA SER A 326 -5.24 -0.88 2.96
C SER A 326 -4.62 -0.69 4.35
N LEU A 327 -3.29 -0.78 4.40
CA LEU A 327 -2.55 -0.46 5.63
C LEU A 327 -2.84 0.97 6.13
N ALA A 328 -3.09 1.91 5.21
CA ALA A 328 -3.47 3.28 5.53
C ALA A 328 -4.75 3.35 6.38
N LEU A 329 -5.76 2.54 6.03
CA LEU A 329 -7.00 2.43 6.82
C LEU A 329 -6.73 1.77 8.17
N ALA A 330 -5.95 0.68 8.21
CA ALA A 330 -5.62 0.00 9.45
C ALA A 330 -4.87 0.91 10.43
N GLU A 331 -3.92 1.74 9.94
CA GLU A 331 -3.20 2.74 10.73
C GLU A 331 -4.12 3.86 11.23
N ALA A 332 -5.01 4.36 10.37
CA ALA A 332 -6.00 5.38 10.76
C ALA A 332 -6.96 4.86 11.83
N MET A 333 -7.42 3.61 11.68
CA MET A 333 -8.24 2.94 12.68
C MET A 333 -7.47 2.75 14.00
N ALA A 334 -6.18 2.41 13.96
CA ALA A 334 -5.35 2.27 15.16
C ALA A 334 -5.17 3.60 15.91
N VAL A 335 -5.07 4.70 15.20
CA VAL A 335 -5.12 6.05 15.77
C VAL A 335 -6.52 6.39 16.31
N GLY A 336 -7.55 5.89 15.65
CA GLY A 336 -8.95 6.14 15.95
C GLY A 336 -9.53 7.37 15.22
N VAL A 337 -8.86 7.90 14.18
CA VAL A 337 -9.45 8.99 13.40
C VAL A 337 -10.68 8.48 12.63
N PRO A 338 -11.83 9.18 12.69
CA PRO A 338 -13.03 8.74 11.97
C PRO A 338 -12.78 8.65 10.46
N CYS A 339 -13.18 7.54 9.83
CA CYS A 339 -12.88 7.26 8.43
C CYS A 339 -14.14 7.24 7.56
N VAL A 340 -14.03 7.81 6.34
CA VAL A 340 -14.97 7.57 5.23
C VAL A 340 -14.22 6.83 4.13
N VAL A 341 -14.70 5.66 3.76
CA VAL A 341 -13.98 4.66 2.97
C VAL A 341 -14.81 4.23 1.77
N SER A 342 -14.18 4.00 0.63
CA SER A 342 -14.87 3.44 -0.53
C SER A 342 -15.09 1.92 -0.38
N TYR A 343 -16.23 1.40 -0.90
CA TYR A 343 -16.43 -0.04 -1.08
C TYR A 343 -15.51 -0.57 -2.19
N ALA A 344 -14.25 -0.84 -1.88
CA ALA A 344 -13.25 -1.24 -2.87
C ALA A 344 -12.29 -2.30 -2.34
N GLY A 345 -12.18 -3.42 -3.07
CA GLY A 345 -11.31 -4.52 -2.69
C GLY A 345 -11.62 -5.06 -1.29
N ALA A 346 -10.59 -5.21 -0.47
CA ALA A 346 -10.68 -5.74 0.89
C ALA A 346 -11.10 -4.72 1.96
N MET A 347 -11.36 -3.46 1.62
CA MET A 347 -11.70 -2.45 2.65
C MET A 347 -12.95 -2.79 3.48
N PRO A 348 -14.02 -3.40 2.91
CA PRO A 348 -15.16 -3.86 3.71
C PRO A 348 -14.88 -5.01 4.69
N GLU A 349 -13.74 -5.68 4.54
CA GLU A 349 -13.28 -6.72 5.48
C GLU A 349 -12.50 -6.13 6.66
N LEU A 350 -11.97 -4.90 6.50
CA LEU A 350 -11.25 -4.22 7.55
C LEU A 350 -12.14 -3.47 8.54
N ALA A 351 -13.31 -3.01 8.08
CA ALA A 351 -14.23 -2.22 8.88
C ALA A 351 -15.68 -2.43 8.40
N ARG A 352 -16.65 -2.34 9.30
CA ARG A 352 -18.10 -2.43 9.02
C ARG A 352 -18.69 -1.04 8.85
N ASP A 353 -19.58 -0.91 7.86
CA ASP A 353 -20.27 0.37 7.60
C ASP A 353 -21.16 0.77 8.78
N GLY A 354 -21.02 2.00 9.25
CA GLY A 354 -21.74 2.55 10.38
C GLY A 354 -21.20 2.15 11.76
N GLU A 355 -20.19 1.27 11.84
CA GLU A 355 -19.59 0.84 13.10
C GLU A 355 -18.16 1.36 13.28
N GLU A 356 -17.22 0.95 12.45
CA GLU A 356 -15.82 1.37 12.52
C GLU A 356 -15.46 2.43 11.46
N ALA A 357 -16.23 2.48 10.36
CA ALA A 357 -16.08 3.49 9.31
C ALA A 357 -17.43 3.78 8.65
N LEU A 358 -17.50 4.82 7.82
CA LEU A 358 -18.63 5.03 6.91
C LEU A 358 -18.19 4.72 5.48
N PHE A 359 -19.06 4.00 4.75
CA PHE A 359 -18.72 3.55 3.41
C PHE A 359 -19.53 4.24 2.31
N TYR A 360 -18.90 4.40 1.14
CA TYR A 360 -19.53 4.92 -0.06
C TYR A 360 -19.05 4.17 -1.31
N THR A 361 -19.82 4.23 -2.39
CA THR A 361 -19.45 3.63 -3.68
C THR A 361 -18.38 4.49 -4.37
N PRO A 362 -17.28 3.93 -4.87
CA PRO A 362 -16.27 4.69 -5.65
C PRO A 362 -16.92 5.54 -6.75
N SER A 363 -16.40 6.72 -7.02
CA SER A 363 -16.94 7.79 -7.88
C SER A 363 -18.13 8.57 -7.32
N ASP A 364 -18.82 8.10 -6.27
CA ASP A 364 -19.92 8.85 -5.66
C ASP A 364 -19.40 9.91 -4.68
N TYR A 365 -18.81 10.96 -5.23
CA TYR A 365 -18.30 12.07 -4.41
C TYR A 365 -19.41 12.89 -3.76
N PHE A 366 -20.66 12.75 -4.18
CA PHE A 366 -21.82 13.34 -3.49
C PHE A 366 -22.05 12.64 -2.15
N LYS A 367 -22.08 11.30 -2.16
CA LYS A 367 -22.19 10.51 -0.93
C LYS A 367 -20.97 10.71 -0.05
N LEU A 368 -19.76 10.77 -0.62
CA LEU A 368 -18.53 11.06 0.11
C LEU A 368 -18.63 12.41 0.85
N ALA A 369 -19.04 13.47 0.17
CA ALA A 369 -19.24 14.78 0.79
C ALA A 369 -20.26 14.75 1.92
N PHE A 370 -21.41 14.08 1.70
CA PHE A 370 -22.47 13.92 2.70
C PHE A 370 -21.95 13.19 3.95
N LEU A 371 -21.18 12.11 3.80
CA LEU A 371 -20.66 11.34 4.92
C LEU A 371 -19.58 12.10 5.71
N ILE A 372 -18.72 12.85 5.02
CA ILE A 372 -17.76 13.76 5.65
C ILE A 372 -18.52 14.79 6.51
N ASP A 373 -19.53 15.45 5.95
CA ASP A 373 -20.35 16.42 6.67
C ASP A 373 -21.04 15.80 7.89
N LYS A 374 -21.55 14.58 7.75
CA LYS A 374 -22.22 13.83 8.83
C LYS A 374 -21.28 13.60 10.03
N ILE A 375 -20.01 13.25 9.79
CA ILE A 375 -18.99 13.08 10.84
C ILE A 375 -18.64 14.43 11.48
N ILE A 376 -18.42 15.46 10.68
CA ILE A 376 -18.06 16.80 11.18
C ILE A 376 -19.15 17.35 12.10
N CYS A 377 -20.42 17.22 11.69
CA CYS A 377 -21.57 17.77 12.40
C CYS A 377 -22.02 16.93 13.61
N ASN A 378 -21.69 15.66 13.66
CA ASN A 378 -22.16 14.74 14.70
C ASN A 378 -21.00 14.21 15.55
N ARG A 379 -20.76 14.87 16.68
CA ARG A 379 -19.70 14.53 17.63
C ARG A 379 -19.86 13.11 18.18
N GLN A 380 -21.07 12.71 18.56
CA GLN A 380 -21.33 11.38 19.12
C GLN A 380 -20.99 10.28 18.09
N LEU A 381 -21.34 10.49 16.82
CA LEU A 381 -21.00 9.57 15.74
C LEU A 381 -19.47 9.48 15.56
N SER A 382 -18.77 10.62 15.51
CA SER A 382 -17.31 10.62 15.32
C SER A 382 -16.58 9.92 16.47
N GLU A 383 -16.99 10.15 17.71
CA GLU A 383 -16.42 9.48 18.89
C GLU A 383 -16.74 7.96 18.90
N SER A 384 -17.94 7.56 18.53
CA SER A 384 -18.32 6.15 18.44
C SER A 384 -17.52 5.40 17.37
N LEU A 385 -17.39 5.97 16.16
CA LEU A 385 -16.55 5.40 15.11
C LEU A 385 -15.10 5.29 15.55
N SER A 386 -14.56 6.31 16.20
CA SER A 386 -13.19 6.37 16.70
C SER A 386 -12.88 5.21 17.66
N VAL A 387 -13.71 5.04 18.70
CA VAL A 387 -13.47 3.99 19.70
C VAL A 387 -13.51 2.61 19.10
N LYS A 388 -14.58 2.30 18.35
CA LYS A 388 -14.77 0.98 17.73
C LYS A 388 -13.67 0.64 16.72
N ALA A 389 -13.29 1.63 15.87
CA ALA A 389 -12.22 1.44 14.89
C ALA A 389 -10.88 1.11 15.57
N ARG A 390 -10.54 1.85 16.64
CA ARG A 390 -9.30 1.63 17.38
C ARG A 390 -9.27 0.25 18.05
N GLU A 391 -10.33 -0.14 18.74
CA GLU A 391 -10.44 -1.45 19.39
C GLU A 391 -10.22 -2.57 18.38
N LEU A 392 -10.93 -2.54 17.25
CA LEU A 392 -10.81 -3.56 16.21
C LEU A 392 -9.40 -3.60 15.60
N SER A 393 -8.82 -2.44 15.27
CA SER A 393 -7.50 -2.40 14.62
C SER A 393 -6.39 -2.83 15.56
N VAL A 394 -6.40 -2.39 16.82
CA VAL A 394 -5.40 -2.79 17.83
C VAL A 394 -5.45 -4.30 18.06
N GLN A 395 -6.63 -4.89 18.15
CA GLN A 395 -6.79 -6.34 18.31
C GLN A 395 -6.26 -7.11 17.09
N ARG A 396 -6.71 -6.74 15.88
CA ARG A 396 -6.39 -7.45 14.63
C ARG A 396 -4.93 -7.31 14.21
N ASN A 397 -4.35 -6.12 14.40
CA ASN A 397 -3.03 -5.76 13.86
C ASN A 397 -1.92 -5.75 14.92
N SER A 398 -2.17 -6.37 16.09
CA SER A 398 -1.17 -6.53 17.14
C SER A 398 0.00 -7.40 16.67
N PRO A 399 1.25 -6.97 16.88
CA PRO A 399 2.43 -7.71 16.41
C PRO A 399 2.48 -9.14 16.91
N LYS A 400 2.20 -9.37 18.20
CA LYS A 400 2.35 -10.69 18.85
C LYS A 400 1.60 -11.80 18.11
N GLY A 401 0.28 -11.67 17.95
CA GLY A 401 -0.53 -12.72 17.30
C GLY A 401 -0.16 -12.91 15.81
N ILE A 402 0.24 -11.85 15.12
CA ILE A 402 0.66 -11.92 13.70
C ILE A 402 1.99 -12.68 13.60
N ILE A 403 2.96 -12.42 14.47
CA ILE A 403 4.25 -13.10 14.46
C ILE A 403 4.11 -14.58 14.84
N GLU A 404 3.34 -14.90 15.88
CA GLU A 404 3.06 -16.29 16.28
C GLU A 404 2.44 -17.09 15.12
N ASN A 405 1.46 -16.48 14.42
CA ASN A 405 0.85 -17.09 13.23
C ASN A 405 1.88 -17.27 12.09
N GLN A 406 2.70 -16.25 11.82
CA GLN A 406 3.71 -16.32 10.77
C GLN A 406 4.76 -17.41 11.02
N ILE A 407 5.22 -17.56 12.27
CA ILE A 407 6.16 -18.62 12.66
C ILE A 407 5.49 -20.00 12.51
N THR A 408 4.21 -20.10 12.88
CA THR A 408 3.42 -21.33 12.68
C THR A 408 3.34 -21.69 11.19
N ILE A 409 3.07 -20.71 10.33
CA ILE A 409 3.06 -20.93 8.86
C ILE A 409 4.45 -21.38 8.38
N TYR A 410 5.53 -20.74 8.84
CA TYR A 410 6.89 -21.15 8.47
C TYR A 410 7.18 -22.62 8.87
N ASN A 411 6.78 -23.02 10.07
CA ASN A 411 6.97 -24.40 10.50
C ASN A 411 6.17 -25.39 9.65
N LYS A 412 4.93 -25.08 9.25
CA LYS A 412 4.14 -25.89 8.32
C LYS A 412 4.80 -26.01 6.95
N VAL A 413 5.29 -24.91 6.39
CA VAL A 413 5.98 -24.89 5.10
C VAL A 413 7.27 -25.71 5.12
N CYS A 414 7.96 -25.73 6.26
CA CYS A 414 9.17 -26.53 6.46
C CYS A 414 8.89 -27.99 6.87
N GLY A 415 7.61 -28.41 7.01
CA GLY A 415 7.25 -29.77 7.44
C GLY A 415 7.67 -30.10 8.88
N ARG A 416 7.68 -29.10 9.78
CA ARG A 416 8.08 -29.26 11.19
C ARG A 416 6.88 -29.50 12.12
N ILE A 417 5.68 -29.21 11.64
CA ILE A 417 4.37 -29.45 12.27
C ILE A 417 3.31 -29.78 11.21
#